data_b47fa4eebbd9f6fdc22d008ea56896db
#
_entry.id   b47fa4eebbd9f6fdc22d008ea56896db
#
_cell.length_a   1.000
_cell.length_b   1.000
_cell.length_c   1.000
_cell.angle_alpha   90.00
_cell.angle_beta   90.00
_cell.angle_gamma   90.00
#
_symmetry.space_group_name_H-M   'P 1'
#
loop_
_entity.id
_entity.type
_entity.pdbx_description
1 polymer ?
#
loop_
_entity_poly.entity_id
_entity_poly.type
_entity_poly.pdbx_seq_one_letter_code
_entity_poly.pdbx_strand_id
1 'polypeptide(L)'
;MRSAMVRVGSMPPVLVCRRSGAGEGRAWCERSNLAGVRHILLVLSGKGGVGKSTISTELALSLRHSGKKVGILDVDLCGPSIPRMFRVQDNDVHQCDSGWVPVFVDQDKSISLMSIGFLLEKPDDAVVWRGPKKNALIKQFVADVAWGDLDFLIVDTPPGTSDEHISTVEALRPYKPLGAILVTTPQAVSVGDVRRELTFCKKTGLRVLGIVENMSGFVCPHCSECTNIFSKGGGEELAKHAGVPFLGCVPLDPQLSQSLEEGRDFIQEFPKSSAFPALAHIAQQILDGTSQRSS
;
A
#
# COMPACT_ATOMS: atom_id res chain seq x y z
N MET A 1 -28.84 25.82 5.23
CA MET A 1 -28.54 25.26 3.88
C MET A 1 -28.69 23.76 4.01
N ARG A 2 -29.65 23.16 3.28
CA ARG A 2 -29.92 21.70 3.41
C ARG A 2 -28.93 20.96 2.51
N SER A 3 -28.10 20.11 3.14
CA SER A 3 -27.22 19.17 2.44
C SER A 3 -28.08 18.09 1.77
N ALA A 4 -27.94 17.91 0.47
CA ALA A 4 -28.64 16.85 -0.24
C ALA A 4 -27.80 15.57 -0.15
N MET A 5 -28.35 14.56 0.52
CA MET A 5 -27.80 13.19 0.52
C MET A 5 -28.12 12.52 -0.82
N VAL A 6 -27.10 12.17 -1.57
CA VAL A 6 -27.24 11.33 -2.77
C VAL A 6 -26.90 9.90 -2.36
N ARG A 7 -27.90 9.01 -2.32
CA ARG A 7 -27.69 7.56 -2.13
C ARG A 7 -27.35 6.94 -3.49
N VAL A 8 -26.12 6.50 -3.65
CA VAL A 8 -25.73 5.60 -4.74
C VAL A 8 -25.71 4.19 -4.17
N GLY A 9 -26.77 3.44 -4.44
CA GLY A 9 -27.00 2.02 -4.13
C GLY A 9 -26.13 1.38 -3.06
N SER A 10 -26.65 1.16 -1.83
CA SER A 10 -26.05 0.46 -0.68
C SER A 10 -24.66 0.89 -0.19
N MET A 11 -24.18 2.06 -0.55
CA MET A 11 -22.98 2.69 0.05
C MET A 11 -23.38 3.63 1.19
N PRO A 12 -22.51 3.81 2.21
CA PRO A 12 -22.77 4.79 3.27
C PRO A 12 -22.94 6.20 2.70
N PRO A 13 -23.68 7.09 3.35
CA PRO A 13 -23.90 8.44 2.87
C PRO A 13 -22.59 9.24 2.85
N VAL A 14 -22.17 9.63 1.66
CA VAL A 14 -20.99 10.49 1.48
C VAL A 14 -21.41 11.95 1.54
N LEU A 15 -20.72 12.75 2.31
CA LEU A 15 -20.98 14.18 2.41
C LEU A 15 -20.45 14.88 1.15
N VAL A 16 -21.35 15.30 0.27
CA VAL A 16 -20.99 16.02 -0.97
C VAL A 16 -20.97 17.52 -0.69
N CYS A 17 -19.80 18.13 -0.75
CA CYS A 17 -19.64 19.58 -0.69
C CYS A 17 -19.83 20.18 -2.09
N ARG A 18 -21.04 20.72 -2.41
CA ARG A 18 -21.27 21.45 -3.67
C ARG A 18 -20.89 22.91 -3.51
N ARG A 19 -19.97 23.39 -4.31
CA ARG A 19 -19.78 24.82 -4.52
C ARG A 19 -20.83 25.31 -5.52
N SER A 20 -21.67 26.24 -5.11
CA SER A 20 -22.55 27.02 -6.00
C SER A 20 -21.75 28.16 -6.63
N GLY A 21 -21.51 28.08 -7.93
CA GLY A 21 -20.89 29.17 -8.68
C GLY A 21 -21.01 28.92 -10.17
N ALA A 22 -21.96 29.61 -10.79
CA ALA A 22 -22.10 29.68 -12.25
C ALA A 22 -21.00 30.59 -12.85
N GLY A 23 -20.36 30.16 -13.93
CA GLY A 23 -19.46 31.03 -14.69
C GLY A 23 -18.52 30.29 -15.62
N GLU A 24 -18.87 30.34 -16.92
CA GLU A 24 -18.01 30.32 -18.10
C GLU A 24 -17.19 29.11 -18.45
N GLY A 25 -17.50 28.54 -19.63
CA GLY A 25 -16.87 27.40 -20.28
C GLY A 25 -15.37 27.59 -20.57
N ARG A 26 -14.56 26.87 -19.82
CA ARG A 26 -13.25 26.44 -20.27
C ARG A 26 -13.29 24.93 -20.33
N ALA A 27 -12.92 24.36 -21.48
CA ALA A 27 -12.63 22.94 -21.62
C ALA A 27 -11.55 22.59 -20.61
N TRP A 28 -11.95 22.08 -19.45
CA TRP A 28 -11.06 21.52 -18.47
C TRP A 28 -10.51 20.23 -19.11
N CYS A 29 -9.27 20.26 -19.53
CA CYS A 29 -8.52 19.04 -19.70
C CYS A 29 -8.50 18.39 -18.32
N GLU A 30 -9.35 17.38 -18.10
CA GLU A 30 -9.41 16.63 -16.82
C GLU A 30 -8.04 16.00 -16.60
N ARG A 31 -7.19 16.67 -15.83
CA ARG A 31 -5.96 16.07 -15.36
C ARG A 31 -6.38 14.89 -14.48
N SER A 32 -5.97 13.70 -14.86
CA SER A 32 -6.15 12.52 -14.02
C SER A 32 -5.66 12.81 -12.59
N ASN A 33 -6.40 12.38 -11.60
CA ASN A 33 -6.05 12.54 -10.18
C ASN A 33 -4.68 11.93 -9.80
N LEU A 34 -4.12 11.08 -10.66
CA LEU A 34 -2.77 10.53 -10.54
C LEU A 34 -1.69 11.34 -11.27
N ALA A 35 -2.04 12.42 -11.96
CA ALA A 35 -1.06 13.21 -12.73
C ALA A 35 -0.01 13.92 -11.85
N GLY A 36 -0.32 14.16 -10.57
CA GLY A 36 0.60 14.72 -9.58
C GLY A 36 1.47 13.67 -8.87
N VAL A 37 1.28 12.37 -9.15
CA VAL A 37 2.02 11.28 -8.53
C VAL A 37 3.25 10.94 -9.35
N ARG A 38 4.45 11.07 -8.76
CA ARG A 38 5.71 10.81 -9.47
C ARG A 38 6.02 9.33 -9.65
N HIS A 39 5.83 8.55 -8.59
CA HIS A 39 6.16 7.12 -8.57
C HIS A 39 5.04 6.30 -7.97
N ILE A 40 4.59 5.27 -8.66
CA ILE A 40 3.58 4.34 -8.16
C ILE A 40 4.26 3.00 -7.91
N LEU A 41 4.12 2.49 -6.68
CA LEU A 41 4.66 1.21 -6.22
C LEU A 41 3.51 0.28 -5.87
N LEU A 42 3.53 -0.96 -6.35
CA LEU A 42 2.61 -1.98 -5.90
C LEU A 42 3.29 -2.89 -4.87
N VAL A 43 2.57 -3.26 -3.81
CA VAL A 43 3.04 -4.26 -2.85
C VAL A 43 2.15 -5.50 -2.99
N LEU A 44 2.75 -6.60 -3.38
CA LEU A 44 2.10 -7.86 -3.71
C LEU A 44 2.53 -8.96 -2.74
N SER A 45 1.66 -9.93 -2.51
CA SER A 45 2.00 -11.14 -1.75
C SER A 45 1.22 -12.34 -2.27
N GLY A 46 1.86 -13.50 -2.32
CA GLY A 46 1.26 -14.75 -2.80
C GLY A 46 0.17 -15.30 -1.88
N LYS A 47 0.17 -14.94 -0.59
CA LYS A 47 -0.85 -15.35 0.39
C LYS A 47 -1.04 -14.30 1.47
N GLY A 48 -2.15 -14.42 2.23
CA GLY A 48 -2.41 -13.61 3.41
C GLY A 48 -1.49 -13.95 4.58
N GLY A 49 -1.33 -13.02 5.53
CA GLY A 49 -0.58 -13.22 6.76
C GLY A 49 0.94 -13.14 6.64
N VAL A 50 1.51 -12.75 5.49
CA VAL A 50 2.96 -12.55 5.32
C VAL A 50 3.44 -11.16 5.76
N GLY A 51 2.53 -10.29 6.19
CA GLY A 51 2.86 -8.91 6.60
C GLY A 51 3.01 -7.93 5.44
N LYS A 52 2.29 -8.14 4.33
CA LYS A 52 2.27 -7.24 3.18
C LYS A 52 1.95 -5.80 3.59
N SER A 53 0.83 -5.60 4.30
CA SER A 53 0.38 -4.28 4.75
C SER A 53 1.31 -3.66 5.80
N THR A 54 1.98 -4.49 6.62
CA THR A 54 3.07 -4.04 7.49
C THR A 54 4.20 -3.42 6.68
N ILE A 55 4.68 -4.13 5.65
CA ILE A 55 5.75 -3.61 4.78
C ILE A 55 5.30 -2.36 4.03
N SER A 56 4.05 -2.29 3.55
CA SER A 56 3.48 -1.10 2.91
C SER A 56 3.49 0.11 3.85
N THR A 57 3.07 -0.07 5.10
CA THR A 57 3.02 0.96 6.14
C THR A 57 4.41 1.45 6.51
N GLU A 58 5.33 0.53 6.79
CA GLU A 58 6.70 0.87 7.21
C GLU A 58 7.52 1.48 6.08
N LEU A 59 7.29 1.06 4.84
CA LEU A 59 7.88 1.70 3.67
C LEU A 59 7.39 3.15 3.52
N ALA A 60 6.09 3.40 3.75
CA ALA A 60 5.55 4.75 3.71
C ALA A 60 6.17 5.64 4.80
N LEU A 61 6.29 5.14 6.03
CA LEU A 61 6.96 5.85 7.14
C LEU A 61 8.42 6.13 6.81
N SER A 62 9.16 5.15 6.31
CA SER A 62 10.58 5.30 5.96
C SER A 62 10.79 6.32 4.84
N LEU A 63 9.94 6.32 3.81
CA LEU A 63 9.98 7.32 2.73
C LEU A 63 9.62 8.72 3.25
N ARG A 64 8.64 8.84 4.14
CA ARG A 64 8.30 10.10 4.81
C ARG A 64 9.49 10.65 5.59
N HIS A 65 10.18 9.83 6.38
CA HIS A 65 11.39 10.23 7.11
C HIS A 65 12.55 10.64 6.18
N SER A 66 12.50 10.20 4.92
CA SER A 66 13.41 10.68 3.85
C SER A 66 12.90 11.95 3.16
N GLY A 67 11.92 12.65 3.75
CA GLY A 67 11.37 13.91 3.24
C GLY A 67 10.45 13.77 2.04
N LYS A 68 9.86 12.59 1.81
CA LYS A 68 8.94 12.35 0.69
C LYS A 68 7.48 12.48 1.11
N LYS A 69 6.65 12.98 0.20
CA LYS A 69 5.18 12.93 0.32
C LYS A 69 4.67 11.61 -0.20
N VAL A 70 3.96 10.86 0.64
CA VAL A 70 3.54 9.49 0.35
C VAL A 70 2.04 9.33 0.43
N GLY A 71 1.45 8.75 -0.62
CA GLY A 71 0.09 8.24 -0.59
C GLY A 71 0.07 6.73 -0.39
N ILE A 72 -0.93 6.23 0.31
CA ILE A 72 -1.20 4.80 0.43
C ILE A 72 -2.60 4.54 -0.09
N LEU A 73 -2.72 3.66 -1.07
CA LEU A 73 -3.98 3.16 -1.60
C LEU A 73 -4.14 1.70 -1.18
N ASP A 74 -4.98 1.46 -0.18
CA ASP A 74 -5.31 0.13 0.31
C ASP A 74 -6.53 -0.42 -0.42
N VAL A 75 -6.30 -1.35 -1.34
CA VAL A 75 -7.34 -2.04 -2.13
C VAL A 75 -7.54 -3.49 -1.68
N ASP A 76 -7.03 -3.87 -0.50
CA ASP A 76 -7.26 -5.20 0.08
C ASP A 76 -8.68 -5.30 0.62
N LEU A 77 -9.58 -5.79 -0.24
CA LEU A 77 -10.99 -6.01 0.07
C LEU A 77 -11.24 -7.10 1.14
N CYS A 78 -10.26 -7.97 1.36
CA CYS A 78 -10.39 -9.11 2.25
C CYS A 78 -10.05 -8.78 3.71
N GLY A 79 -9.32 -7.70 3.93
CA GLY A 79 -8.89 -7.28 5.27
C GLY A 79 -8.14 -5.95 5.25
N PRO A 80 -8.86 -4.83 5.04
CA PRO A 80 -8.24 -3.51 5.00
C PRO A 80 -7.68 -3.17 6.38
N SER A 81 -6.38 -3.41 6.58
CA SER A 81 -5.71 -3.29 7.88
C SER A 81 -4.97 -1.96 8.08
N ILE A 82 -4.62 -1.25 7.00
CA ILE A 82 -3.80 -0.04 7.07
C ILE A 82 -4.46 1.10 7.87
N PRO A 83 -5.78 1.38 7.75
CA PRO A 83 -6.41 2.39 8.59
C PRO A 83 -6.23 2.15 10.09
N ARG A 84 -6.30 0.89 10.52
CA ARG A 84 -6.07 0.50 11.91
C ARG A 84 -4.62 0.70 12.32
N MET A 85 -3.66 0.34 11.45
CA MET A 85 -2.23 0.51 11.69
C MET A 85 -1.80 1.97 11.88
N PHE A 86 -2.60 2.92 11.38
CA PHE A 86 -2.41 4.36 11.56
C PHE A 86 -3.40 4.99 12.55
N ARG A 87 -4.30 4.20 13.17
CA ARG A 87 -5.37 4.68 14.06
C ARG A 87 -6.26 5.75 13.44
N VAL A 88 -6.57 5.60 12.16
CA VAL A 88 -7.47 6.49 11.41
C VAL A 88 -8.72 5.78 10.89
N GLN A 89 -9.00 4.57 11.39
CA GLN A 89 -10.14 3.74 10.94
C GLN A 89 -11.51 4.42 11.17
N ASP A 90 -11.59 5.33 12.14
CA ASP A 90 -12.84 6.03 12.48
C ASP A 90 -13.00 7.36 11.72
N ASN A 91 -12.07 7.67 10.80
CA ASN A 91 -12.13 8.89 10.03
C ASN A 91 -13.10 8.76 8.86
N ASP A 92 -13.93 9.78 8.66
CA ASP A 92 -14.83 9.87 7.52
C ASP A 92 -14.07 10.32 6.26
N VAL A 93 -14.37 9.68 5.14
CA VAL A 93 -13.89 10.09 3.82
C VAL A 93 -14.89 11.07 3.19
N HIS A 94 -14.39 12.20 2.72
CA HIS A 94 -15.20 13.21 2.06
C HIS A 94 -15.02 13.16 0.55
N GLN A 95 -16.08 13.48 -0.18
CA GLN A 95 -16.03 13.65 -1.62
C GLN A 95 -16.18 15.14 -1.97
N CYS A 96 -15.28 15.64 -2.80
CA CYS A 96 -15.33 16.99 -3.36
C CYS A 96 -15.47 16.94 -4.90
N ASP A 97 -15.53 18.10 -5.54
CA ASP A 97 -15.68 18.18 -7.00
C ASP A 97 -14.54 17.52 -7.78
N SER A 98 -13.34 17.40 -7.16
CA SER A 98 -12.17 16.74 -7.75
C SER A 98 -12.06 15.25 -7.43
N GLY A 99 -12.96 14.70 -6.63
CA GLY A 99 -12.99 13.28 -6.26
C GLY A 99 -12.96 13.03 -4.74
N TRP A 100 -12.53 11.85 -4.34
CA TRP A 100 -12.42 11.44 -2.95
C TRP A 100 -11.20 12.09 -2.30
N VAL A 101 -11.39 12.74 -1.17
CA VAL A 101 -10.29 13.33 -0.39
C VAL A 101 -9.69 12.26 0.49
N PRO A 102 -8.39 11.93 0.33
CA PRO A 102 -7.74 10.95 1.19
C PRO A 102 -7.65 11.44 2.64
N VAL A 103 -7.65 10.52 3.59
CA VAL A 103 -7.40 10.81 5.00
C VAL A 103 -5.92 11.12 5.21
N PHE A 104 -5.61 12.19 5.93
CA PHE A 104 -4.24 12.51 6.31
C PHE A 104 -3.92 11.86 7.65
N VAL A 105 -2.80 11.12 7.68
CA VAL A 105 -2.34 10.40 8.87
C VAL A 105 -1.67 11.34 9.87
N ASP A 106 -0.99 12.37 9.36
CA ASP A 106 -0.22 13.32 10.14
C ASP A 106 -0.66 14.77 9.92
N GLN A 107 -0.26 15.65 10.85
CA GLN A 107 -0.59 17.08 10.79
C GLN A 107 0.08 17.79 9.60
N ASP A 108 1.27 17.33 9.21
CA ASP A 108 2.05 17.88 8.11
C ASP A 108 1.51 17.43 6.74
N LYS A 109 0.52 16.56 6.72
CA LYS A 109 -0.08 15.99 5.50
C LYS A 109 0.96 15.34 4.58
N SER A 110 1.97 14.74 5.18
CA SER A 110 3.05 14.06 4.48
C SER A 110 2.68 12.62 4.10
N ILE A 111 1.74 12.00 4.86
CA ILE A 111 1.13 10.71 4.51
C ILE A 111 -0.37 10.90 4.30
N SER A 112 -0.86 10.50 3.15
CA SER A 112 -2.27 10.43 2.80
C SER A 112 -2.69 8.98 2.58
N LEU A 113 -3.84 8.60 3.10
CA LEU A 113 -4.37 7.24 3.05
C LEU A 113 -5.76 7.22 2.45
N MET A 114 -5.97 6.35 1.47
CA MET A 114 -7.29 5.94 1.02
C MET A 114 -7.40 4.42 1.11
N SER A 115 -8.37 3.95 1.84
CA SER A 115 -8.62 2.53 2.03
C SER A 115 -10.08 2.21 1.78
N ILE A 116 -10.32 1.03 1.24
CA ILE A 116 -11.67 0.50 1.11
C ILE A 116 -12.33 0.32 2.47
N GLY A 117 -11.53 0.17 3.54
CA GLY A 117 -12.02 0.09 4.91
C GLY A 117 -12.86 1.29 5.33
N PHE A 118 -12.57 2.48 4.81
CA PHE A 118 -13.36 3.70 5.09
C PHE A 118 -14.75 3.69 4.47
N LEU A 119 -15.04 2.78 3.55
CA LEU A 119 -16.34 2.68 2.88
C LEU A 119 -17.22 1.56 3.44
N LEU A 120 -16.72 0.82 4.41
CA LEU A 120 -17.50 -0.21 5.09
C LEU A 120 -18.45 0.45 6.10
N GLU A 121 -19.73 0.09 6.06
CA GLU A 121 -20.73 0.61 7.01
C GLU A 121 -20.42 0.20 8.46
N LYS A 122 -19.78 -0.96 8.62
CA LYS A 122 -19.29 -1.46 9.91
C LYS A 122 -17.91 -2.10 9.70
N PRO A 123 -16.97 -1.90 10.64
CA PRO A 123 -15.64 -2.49 10.55
C PRO A 123 -15.62 -4.02 10.44
N ASP A 124 -16.65 -4.68 11.00
CA ASP A 124 -16.77 -6.13 11.06
C ASP A 124 -17.69 -6.70 9.96
N ASP A 125 -18.21 -5.87 9.06
CA ASP A 125 -19.05 -6.35 7.98
C ASP A 125 -18.22 -7.08 6.92
N ALA A 126 -18.58 -8.32 6.65
CA ALA A 126 -18.00 -9.06 5.53
C ALA A 126 -18.42 -8.42 4.21
N VAL A 127 -17.43 -8.00 3.42
CA VAL A 127 -17.68 -7.45 2.09
C VAL A 127 -18.12 -8.56 1.14
N VAL A 128 -19.44 -8.76 1.02
CA VAL A 128 -20.02 -9.73 0.10
C VAL A 128 -20.29 -9.05 -1.25
N TRP A 129 -19.23 -8.62 -1.94
CA TRP A 129 -19.36 -8.06 -3.28
C TRP A 129 -18.99 -9.08 -4.34
N ARG A 130 -19.80 -9.15 -5.38
CA ARG A 130 -19.50 -9.97 -6.57
C ARG A 130 -18.38 -9.33 -7.38
N GLY A 131 -17.57 -10.14 -8.07
CA GLY A 131 -16.38 -9.71 -8.82
C GLY A 131 -16.52 -8.42 -9.64
N PRO A 132 -17.60 -8.23 -10.46
CA PRO A 132 -17.77 -7.01 -11.25
C PRO A 132 -17.87 -5.72 -10.41
N LYS A 133 -18.51 -5.79 -9.22
CA LYS A 133 -18.59 -4.63 -8.31
C LYS A 133 -17.22 -4.31 -7.68
N LYS A 134 -16.46 -5.33 -7.31
CA LYS A 134 -15.11 -5.17 -6.76
C LYS A 134 -14.19 -4.49 -7.79
N ASN A 135 -14.19 -4.98 -9.03
CA ASN A 135 -13.37 -4.43 -10.10
C ASN A 135 -13.76 -2.98 -10.45
N ALA A 136 -15.06 -2.67 -10.46
CA ALA A 136 -15.53 -1.30 -10.69
C ALA A 136 -15.05 -0.35 -9.59
N LEU A 137 -15.10 -0.80 -8.33
CA LEU A 137 -14.66 0.00 -7.19
C LEU A 137 -13.14 0.23 -7.22
N ILE A 138 -12.33 -0.79 -7.51
CA ILE A 138 -10.88 -0.62 -7.64
C ILE A 138 -10.55 0.42 -8.71
N LYS A 139 -11.19 0.34 -9.88
CA LYS A 139 -11.02 1.33 -10.95
C LYS A 139 -11.41 2.73 -10.50
N GLN A 140 -12.50 2.84 -9.75
CA GLN A 140 -12.96 4.11 -9.18
C GLN A 140 -11.96 4.66 -8.15
N PHE A 141 -11.43 3.83 -7.26
CA PHE A 141 -10.41 4.25 -6.31
C PHE A 141 -9.14 4.77 -6.99
N VAL A 142 -8.70 4.09 -8.04
CA VAL A 142 -7.53 4.52 -8.80
C VAL A 142 -7.77 5.85 -9.52
N ALA A 143 -8.99 6.05 -10.06
CA ALA A 143 -9.31 7.21 -10.89
C ALA A 143 -9.75 8.45 -10.08
N ASP A 144 -10.52 8.23 -8.99
CA ASP A 144 -11.33 9.28 -8.39
C ASP A 144 -10.77 9.82 -7.07
N VAL A 145 -9.63 9.29 -6.56
CA VAL A 145 -8.98 9.84 -5.36
C VAL A 145 -8.13 11.04 -5.70
N ALA A 146 -8.42 12.17 -5.08
CA ALA A 146 -7.71 13.44 -5.30
C ALA A 146 -6.39 13.48 -4.49
N TRP A 147 -5.36 12.81 -5.01
CA TRP A 147 -4.07 12.66 -4.32
C TRP A 147 -3.27 13.97 -4.21
N GLY A 148 -3.43 14.89 -5.17
CA GLY A 148 -2.55 16.04 -5.28
C GLY A 148 -1.12 15.66 -5.72
N ASP A 149 -0.14 16.43 -5.23
CA ASP A 149 1.27 16.17 -5.55
C ASP A 149 1.88 15.21 -4.53
N LEU A 150 2.27 14.03 -5.02
CA LEU A 150 2.94 12.97 -4.25
C LEU A 150 4.26 12.57 -4.89
N ASP A 151 5.26 12.27 -4.07
CA ASP A 151 6.48 11.64 -4.55
C ASP A 151 6.26 10.15 -4.80
N PHE A 152 5.53 9.49 -3.90
CA PHE A 152 5.22 8.06 -3.99
C PHE A 152 3.75 7.78 -3.70
N LEU A 153 3.17 6.86 -4.46
CA LEU A 153 1.90 6.20 -4.15
C LEU A 153 2.16 4.71 -3.97
N ILE A 154 1.96 4.21 -2.77
CA ILE A 154 2.07 2.79 -2.44
C ILE A 154 0.69 2.16 -2.56
N VAL A 155 0.55 1.13 -3.39
CA VAL A 155 -0.70 0.42 -3.59
C VAL A 155 -0.61 -0.94 -2.90
N ASP A 156 -1.33 -1.08 -1.79
CA ASP A 156 -1.45 -2.33 -1.04
C ASP A 156 -2.56 -3.18 -1.64
N THR A 157 -2.19 -4.32 -2.24
CA THR A 157 -3.10 -5.17 -3.01
C THR A 157 -3.67 -6.32 -2.17
N PRO A 158 -4.77 -6.97 -2.56
CA PRO A 158 -5.19 -8.22 -1.93
C PRO A 158 -4.09 -9.30 -2.04
N PRO A 159 -4.10 -10.34 -1.21
CA PRO A 159 -3.17 -11.46 -1.36
C PRO A 159 -3.57 -12.38 -2.54
N GLY A 160 -2.57 -13.01 -3.17
CA GLY A 160 -2.77 -13.96 -4.27
C GLY A 160 -2.93 -13.29 -5.64
N THR A 161 -3.21 -14.08 -6.67
CA THR A 161 -3.37 -13.64 -8.08
C THR A 161 -4.84 -13.64 -8.47
N SER A 162 -5.65 -12.80 -7.83
CA SER A 162 -7.08 -12.69 -8.08
C SER A 162 -7.43 -11.69 -9.20
N ASP A 163 -8.69 -11.63 -9.59
CA ASP A 163 -9.19 -10.65 -10.57
C ASP A 163 -8.98 -9.22 -10.10
N GLU A 164 -8.94 -8.98 -8.78
CA GLU A 164 -8.65 -7.68 -8.19
C GLU A 164 -7.23 -7.20 -8.51
N HIS A 165 -6.25 -8.11 -8.51
CA HIS A 165 -4.87 -7.79 -8.93
C HIS A 165 -4.81 -7.35 -10.38
N ILE A 166 -5.46 -8.13 -11.27
CA ILE A 166 -5.51 -7.81 -12.70
C ILE A 166 -6.13 -6.43 -12.88
N SER A 167 -7.28 -6.18 -12.24
CA SER A 167 -7.98 -4.89 -12.33
C SER A 167 -7.14 -3.72 -11.82
N THR A 168 -6.40 -3.92 -10.71
CA THR A 168 -5.51 -2.91 -10.15
C THR A 168 -4.36 -2.59 -11.11
N VAL A 169 -3.69 -3.60 -11.64
CA VAL A 169 -2.57 -3.43 -12.59
C VAL A 169 -3.04 -2.78 -13.89
N GLU A 170 -4.20 -3.21 -14.42
CA GLU A 170 -4.79 -2.62 -15.62
C GLU A 170 -5.17 -1.14 -15.42
N ALA A 171 -5.77 -0.80 -14.29
CA ALA A 171 -6.15 0.57 -13.96
C ALA A 171 -4.92 1.49 -13.80
N LEU A 172 -3.81 0.96 -13.26
CA LEU A 172 -2.57 1.72 -13.05
C LEU A 172 -1.66 1.75 -14.28
N ARG A 173 -1.86 0.87 -15.26
CA ARG A 173 -1.01 0.73 -16.44
C ARG A 173 -0.77 2.03 -17.22
N PRO A 174 -1.80 2.89 -17.44
CA PRO A 174 -1.62 4.18 -18.13
C PRO A 174 -0.63 5.12 -17.42
N TYR A 175 -0.49 4.98 -16.09
CA TYR A 175 0.37 5.81 -15.25
C TYR A 175 1.79 5.26 -15.10
N LYS A 176 2.13 4.17 -15.80
CA LYS A 176 3.47 3.57 -15.85
C LYS A 176 4.05 3.35 -14.45
N PRO A 177 3.48 2.45 -13.64
CA PRO A 177 3.97 2.19 -12.30
C PRO A 177 5.46 1.85 -12.32
N LEU A 178 6.18 2.27 -11.29
CA LEU A 178 7.61 2.01 -11.13
C LEU A 178 7.87 0.50 -11.10
N GLY A 179 7.00 -0.25 -10.44
CA GLY A 179 7.02 -1.70 -10.37
C GLY A 179 6.37 -2.24 -9.09
N ALA A 180 6.61 -3.52 -8.82
CA ALA A 180 6.07 -4.23 -7.68
C ALA A 180 7.17 -4.70 -6.73
N ILE A 181 6.89 -4.62 -5.43
CA ILE A 181 7.63 -5.26 -4.35
C ILE A 181 6.85 -6.52 -3.97
N LEU A 182 7.53 -7.66 -3.92
CA LEU A 182 6.93 -8.93 -3.54
C LEU A 182 7.30 -9.25 -2.09
N VAL A 183 6.30 -9.47 -1.24
CA VAL A 183 6.49 -9.79 0.17
C VAL A 183 6.26 -11.29 0.39
N THR A 184 7.21 -11.93 1.05
CA THR A 184 7.15 -13.34 1.43
C THR A 184 7.60 -13.54 2.88
N THR A 185 7.45 -14.75 3.39
CA THR A 185 8.12 -15.23 4.60
C THR A 185 9.10 -16.33 4.21
N PRO A 186 10.06 -16.72 5.09
CA PRO A 186 11.04 -17.77 4.78
C PRO A 186 10.44 -19.15 4.51
N GLN A 187 9.16 -19.36 4.86
CA GLN A 187 8.48 -20.65 4.75
C GLN A 187 8.32 -21.08 3.28
N ALA A 188 8.61 -22.34 2.98
CA ALA A 188 8.52 -22.91 1.64
C ALA A 188 7.14 -22.71 0.98
N VAL A 189 6.05 -22.76 1.75
CA VAL A 189 4.69 -22.51 1.28
C VAL A 189 4.56 -21.07 0.76
N SER A 190 5.05 -20.08 1.50
CA SER A 190 5.00 -18.67 1.09
C SER A 190 5.86 -18.40 -0.14
N VAL A 191 7.06 -18.98 -0.17
CA VAL A 191 7.98 -18.90 -1.32
C VAL A 191 7.33 -19.51 -2.58
N GLY A 192 6.62 -20.64 -2.43
CA GLY A 192 5.89 -21.29 -3.53
C GLY A 192 4.81 -20.38 -4.12
N ASP A 193 4.08 -19.66 -3.28
CA ASP A 193 3.03 -18.74 -3.74
C ASP A 193 3.61 -17.50 -4.44
N VAL A 194 4.74 -16.97 -3.97
CA VAL A 194 5.41 -15.84 -4.63
C VAL A 194 5.91 -16.19 -6.04
N ARG A 195 6.20 -17.44 -6.34
CA ARG A 195 6.50 -17.87 -7.73
C ARG A 195 5.33 -17.60 -8.68
N ARG A 196 4.09 -17.73 -8.19
CA ARG A 196 2.90 -17.38 -8.98
C ARG A 196 2.81 -15.89 -9.21
N GLU A 197 3.13 -15.08 -8.19
CA GLU A 197 3.19 -13.61 -8.31
C GLU A 197 4.27 -13.16 -9.31
N LEU A 198 5.44 -13.77 -9.30
CA LEU A 198 6.50 -13.51 -10.29
C LEU A 198 6.00 -13.82 -11.72
N THR A 199 5.29 -14.93 -11.89
CA THR A 199 4.68 -15.28 -13.17
C THR A 199 3.60 -14.29 -13.59
N PHE A 200 2.78 -13.84 -12.64
CA PHE A 200 1.78 -12.81 -12.85
C PHE A 200 2.42 -11.50 -13.30
N CYS A 201 3.44 -11.00 -12.59
CA CYS A 201 4.17 -9.79 -12.95
C CYS A 201 4.75 -9.89 -14.37
N LYS A 202 5.36 -11.04 -14.71
CA LYS A 202 5.89 -11.30 -16.05
C LYS A 202 4.81 -11.26 -17.13
N LYS A 203 3.66 -11.89 -16.89
CA LYS A 203 2.53 -11.92 -17.84
C LYS A 203 1.87 -10.55 -18.04
N THR A 204 1.78 -9.76 -16.99
CA THR A 204 1.17 -8.41 -17.04
C THR A 204 2.16 -7.32 -17.48
N GLY A 205 3.45 -7.67 -17.63
CA GLY A 205 4.50 -6.69 -17.94
C GLY A 205 4.83 -5.76 -16.77
N LEU A 206 4.43 -6.12 -15.55
CA LEU A 206 4.75 -5.37 -14.34
C LEU A 206 6.18 -5.69 -13.89
N ARG A 207 7.03 -4.66 -13.81
CA ARG A 207 8.41 -4.84 -13.36
C ARG A 207 8.44 -5.24 -11.89
N VAL A 208 9.25 -6.22 -11.54
CA VAL A 208 9.54 -6.58 -10.14
C VAL A 208 10.73 -5.75 -9.68
N LEU A 209 10.53 -4.91 -8.67
CA LEU A 209 11.58 -4.11 -8.03
C LEU A 209 12.44 -4.97 -7.12
N GLY A 210 11.83 -5.94 -6.47
CA GLY A 210 12.53 -6.94 -5.68
C GLY A 210 11.62 -7.70 -4.73
N ILE A 211 12.24 -8.62 -3.98
CA ILE A 211 11.58 -9.46 -2.98
C ILE A 211 12.03 -9.01 -1.59
N VAL A 212 11.07 -8.89 -0.67
CA VAL A 212 11.27 -8.68 0.76
C VAL A 212 10.89 -9.96 1.50
N GLU A 213 11.80 -10.51 2.28
CA GLU A 213 11.53 -11.62 3.19
C GLU A 213 11.19 -11.07 4.57
N ASN A 214 9.92 -11.09 4.93
CA ASN A 214 9.43 -10.64 6.22
C ASN A 214 9.38 -11.81 7.21
N MET A 215 9.36 -11.52 8.51
CA MET A 215 9.40 -12.50 9.60
C MET A 215 10.62 -13.44 9.51
N SER A 216 11.74 -12.89 9.07
CA SER A 216 12.98 -13.62 8.82
C SER A 216 13.86 -13.65 10.09
N GLY A 217 13.57 -14.60 10.96
CA GLY A 217 14.25 -14.77 12.23
C GLY A 217 13.75 -13.83 13.32
N PHE A 218 14.14 -14.11 14.54
CA PHE A 218 13.90 -13.29 15.74
C PHE A 218 15.24 -12.98 16.39
N VAL A 219 15.55 -11.72 16.57
CA VAL A 219 16.76 -11.26 17.26
C VAL A 219 16.41 -11.00 18.72
N CYS A 220 17.01 -11.78 19.64
CA CYS A 220 16.78 -11.61 21.07
C CYS A 220 17.28 -10.23 21.53
N PRO A 221 16.45 -9.41 22.18
CA PRO A 221 16.87 -8.07 22.63
C PRO A 221 17.87 -8.11 23.78
N HIS A 222 18.07 -9.27 24.43
CA HIS A 222 18.97 -9.40 25.56
C HIS A 222 20.37 -9.95 25.18
N CYS A 223 20.42 -10.94 24.29
CA CYS A 223 21.70 -11.58 23.92
C CYS A 223 22.07 -11.35 22.44
N SER A 224 21.22 -10.71 21.66
CA SER A 224 21.40 -10.45 20.22
C SER A 224 21.55 -11.73 19.37
N GLU A 225 21.22 -12.90 19.94
CA GLU A 225 21.21 -14.16 19.21
C GLU A 225 20.00 -14.20 18.27
N CYS A 226 20.23 -14.58 17.02
CA CYS A 226 19.17 -14.72 16.02
C CYS A 226 18.66 -16.16 15.99
N THR A 227 17.38 -16.34 16.30
CA THR A 227 16.69 -17.63 16.21
C THR A 227 15.79 -17.65 14.99
N ASN A 228 15.98 -18.62 14.10
CA ASN A 228 15.10 -18.81 12.95
C ASN A 228 13.85 -19.58 13.40
N ILE A 229 12.77 -18.85 13.70
CA ILE A 229 11.48 -19.41 14.11
C ILE A 229 10.83 -20.17 12.96
N PHE A 230 10.94 -19.61 11.75
CA PHE A 230 10.57 -20.28 10.51
C PHE A 230 11.83 -20.79 9.79
N SER A 231 11.76 -21.23 8.54
CA SER A 231 12.96 -21.53 7.75
C SER A 231 13.79 -20.25 7.51
N LYS A 232 14.89 -20.34 6.75
CA LYS A 232 15.80 -19.22 6.46
C LYS A 232 16.08 -19.13 4.97
N GLY A 233 16.11 -17.89 4.45
CA GLY A 233 16.68 -17.58 3.12
C GLY A 233 15.84 -18.00 1.92
N GLY A 234 14.59 -18.43 2.13
CA GLY A 234 13.74 -18.86 1.01
C GLY A 234 13.42 -17.74 0.02
N GLY A 235 13.26 -16.51 0.51
CA GLY A 235 13.02 -15.34 -0.35
C GLY A 235 14.26 -14.93 -1.15
N GLU A 236 15.44 -14.98 -0.55
CA GLU A 236 16.71 -14.68 -1.22
C GLU A 236 17.02 -15.71 -2.32
N GLU A 237 16.86 -16.98 -2.00
CA GLU A 237 17.04 -18.07 -2.97
C GLU A 237 16.07 -17.92 -4.15
N LEU A 238 14.81 -17.60 -3.87
CA LEU A 238 13.81 -17.34 -4.90
C LEU A 238 14.18 -16.15 -5.77
N ALA A 239 14.64 -15.04 -5.20
CA ALA A 239 15.09 -13.86 -5.93
C ALA A 239 16.23 -14.21 -6.90
N LYS A 240 17.22 -14.96 -6.42
CA LYS A 240 18.34 -15.43 -7.22
C LYS A 240 17.88 -16.32 -8.39
N HIS A 241 16.99 -17.28 -8.13
CA HIS A 241 16.46 -18.16 -9.19
C HIS A 241 15.62 -17.41 -10.22
N ALA A 242 14.88 -16.40 -9.79
CA ALA A 242 14.00 -15.61 -10.65
C ALA A 242 14.75 -14.49 -11.41
N GLY A 243 16.02 -14.22 -11.04
CA GLY A 243 16.80 -13.13 -11.62
C GLY A 243 16.26 -11.75 -11.25
N VAL A 244 15.63 -11.60 -10.06
CA VAL A 244 15.11 -10.33 -9.55
C VAL A 244 15.90 -9.89 -8.31
N PRO A 245 15.94 -8.58 -8.00
CA PRO A 245 16.63 -8.10 -6.80
C PRO A 245 16.05 -8.70 -5.53
N PHE A 246 16.90 -8.92 -4.52
CA PHE A 246 16.52 -9.19 -3.16
C PHE A 246 16.72 -7.93 -2.35
N LEU A 247 15.63 -7.38 -1.76
CA LEU A 247 15.66 -6.09 -1.07
C LEU A 247 16.06 -6.23 0.40
N GLY A 248 15.87 -7.40 1.00
CA GLY A 248 16.33 -7.68 2.36
C GLY A 248 15.38 -8.54 3.17
N CYS A 249 15.86 -8.84 4.39
CA CYS A 249 15.13 -9.58 5.42
C CYS A 249 14.68 -8.64 6.53
N VAL A 250 13.40 -8.69 6.89
CA VAL A 250 12.85 -7.99 8.06
C VAL A 250 12.61 -9.00 9.15
N PRO A 251 13.27 -8.90 10.33
CA PRO A 251 13.08 -9.85 11.41
C PRO A 251 11.72 -9.69 12.07
N LEU A 252 11.31 -10.72 12.83
CA LEU A 252 10.21 -10.60 13.78
C LEU A 252 10.63 -9.64 14.88
N ASP A 253 9.83 -8.61 15.11
CA ASP A 253 10.08 -7.58 16.10
C ASP A 253 8.81 -7.25 16.89
N PRO A 254 8.79 -7.47 18.22
CA PRO A 254 7.65 -7.13 19.05
C PRO A 254 7.34 -5.63 19.09
N GLN A 255 8.36 -4.76 18.99
CA GLN A 255 8.18 -3.31 18.98
C GLN A 255 7.49 -2.85 17.69
N LEU A 256 7.84 -3.47 16.56
CA LEU A 256 7.16 -3.23 15.28
C LEU A 256 5.68 -3.62 15.38
N SER A 257 5.39 -4.82 15.90
CA SER A 257 4.01 -5.27 16.07
C SER A 257 3.22 -4.35 17.00
N GLN A 258 3.81 -3.95 18.13
CA GLN A 258 3.19 -3.03 19.07
C GLN A 258 2.92 -1.65 18.44
N SER A 259 3.87 -1.11 17.67
CA SER A 259 3.70 0.18 16.99
C SER A 259 2.53 0.18 16.03
N LEU A 260 2.36 -0.89 15.25
CA LEU A 260 1.24 -1.05 14.32
C LEU A 260 -0.11 -1.18 15.05
N GLU A 261 -0.16 -1.88 16.18
CA GLU A 261 -1.38 -1.98 17.00
C GLU A 261 -1.75 -0.65 17.67
N GLU A 262 -0.76 0.15 18.02
CA GLU A 262 -0.94 1.43 18.71
C GLU A 262 -0.96 2.64 17.75
N GLY A 263 -0.77 2.42 16.45
CA GLY A 263 -0.73 3.47 15.43
C GLY A 263 0.42 4.46 15.65
N ARG A 264 1.56 3.95 16.12
CA ARG A 264 2.77 4.75 16.39
C ARG A 264 3.75 4.67 15.22
N ASP A 265 4.54 5.73 15.07
CA ASP A 265 5.61 5.77 14.08
C ASP A 265 6.81 4.95 14.57
N PHE A 266 6.90 3.71 14.09
CA PHE A 266 7.98 2.79 14.47
C PHE A 266 9.37 3.33 14.11
N ILE A 267 9.51 3.97 12.96
CA ILE A 267 10.79 4.51 12.47
C ILE A 267 11.31 5.58 13.42
N GLN A 268 10.43 6.41 13.95
CA GLN A 268 10.79 7.49 14.87
C GLN A 268 11.02 6.98 16.30
N GLU A 269 10.15 6.08 16.79
CA GLU A 269 10.15 5.68 18.19
C GLU A 269 11.17 4.59 18.52
N PHE A 270 11.47 3.71 17.55
CA PHE A 270 12.31 2.53 17.77
C PHE A 270 13.54 2.45 16.84
N PRO A 271 14.38 3.50 16.77
CA PRO A 271 15.54 3.52 15.88
C PRO A 271 16.62 2.48 16.25
N LYS A 272 16.52 1.88 17.44
CA LYS A 272 17.43 0.82 17.93
C LYS A 272 16.87 -0.59 17.74
N SER A 273 15.66 -0.72 17.21
CA SER A 273 15.06 -2.01 16.90
C SER A 273 15.85 -2.76 15.84
N SER A 274 15.82 -4.09 15.91
CA SER A 274 16.47 -4.97 14.93
C SER A 274 15.83 -4.89 13.54
N ALA A 275 14.56 -4.50 13.44
CA ALA A 275 13.85 -4.35 12.17
C ALA A 275 14.14 -3.00 11.48
N PHE A 276 14.51 -1.95 12.24
CA PHE A 276 14.74 -0.63 11.70
C PHE A 276 15.79 -0.58 10.57
N PRO A 277 17.02 -1.15 10.72
CA PRO A 277 18.02 -1.09 9.67
C PRO A 277 17.56 -1.75 8.36
N ALA A 278 16.80 -2.85 8.47
CA ALA A 278 16.29 -3.56 7.31
C ALA A 278 15.26 -2.74 6.55
N LEU A 279 14.31 -2.12 7.26
CA LEU A 279 13.29 -1.25 6.67
C LEU A 279 13.90 0.00 6.03
N ALA A 280 14.84 0.65 6.71
CA ALA A 280 15.58 1.80 6.19
C ALA A 280 16.37 1.44 4.92
N HIS A 281 17.01 0.26 4.90
CA HIS A 281 17.76 -0.21 3.74
C HIS A 281 16.85 -0.49 2.54
N ILE A 282 15.68 -1.13 2.77
CA ILE A 282 14.68 -1.38 1.70
C ILE A 282 14.20 -0.05 1.11
N ALA A 283 13.86 0.93 1.95
CA ALA A 283 13.43 2.24 1.50
C ALA A 283 14.53 2.96 0.69
N GLN A 284 15.79 2.88 1.13
CA GLN A 284 16.92 3.47 0.43
C GLN A 284 17.12 2.85 -0.96
N GLN A 285 17.03 1.54 -1.09
CA GLN A 285 17.12 0.87 -2.41
C GLN A 285 16.02 1.34 -3.37
N ILE A 286 14.80 1.57 -2.86
CA ILE A 286 13.71 2.12 -3.68
C ILE A 286 14.04 3.56 -4.13
N LEU A 287 14.56 4.40 -3.24
CA LEU A 287 14.96 5.77 -3.56
C LEU A 287 16.07 5.80 -4.60
N ASP A 288 17.10 4.96 -4.46
CA ASP A 288 18.21 4.85 -5.40
C ASP A 288 17.74 4.40 -6.79
N GLY A 289 16.81 3.44 -6.82
CA GLY A 289 16.19 2.95 -8.05
C GLY A 289 15.36 4.01 -8.80
N THR A 290 14.85 5.04 -8.09
CA THR A 290 14.14 6.17 -8.73
C THR A 290 15.09 7.22 -9.28
N SER A 291 16.21 7.49 -8.59
CA SER A 291 17.20 8.48 -9.00
C SER A 291 17.87 8.14 -10.32
N GLN A 292 18.14 6.84 -10.57
CA GLN A 292 18.74 6.35 -11.81
C GLN A 292 17.83 6.46 -13.05
N ARG A 293 16.54 6.69 -12.88
CA ARG A 293 15.58 6.86 -14.00
C ARG A 293 15.36 8.33 -14.38
N SER A 294 15.78 9.24 -13.55
CA SER A 294 15.64 10.68 -13.80
C SER A 294 16.84 11.29 -14.52
N SER A 295 17.90 10.49 -14.69
CA SER A 295 19.10 10.80 -15.48
C SER A 295 19.03 10.09 -16.84
#